data_ac8d71c758c630894aa1595a274ccbd0
#
_entry.id   ac8d71c758c630894aa1595a274ccbd0
#
_cell.length_a   1.000
_cell.length_b   1.000
_cell.length_c   1.000
_cell.angle_alpha   90.00
_cell.angle_beta   90.00
_cell.angle_gamma   90.00
#
_symmetry.space_group_name_H-M   'P 1'
#
loop_
_entity.id
_entity.type
_entity.pdbx_description
1 polymer ?
#
loop_
_entity_poly.entity_id
_entity_poly.type
_entity_poly.pdbx_seq_one_letter_code
_entity_poly.pdbx_strand_id
1 'polypeptide(L)'
;MTQDARSALLSAALSAAERGWAVFPLRPGSKRPALHGETTCPRTGSCAAGHRKWEQRATTDPQRIRATWSHGPFNVGIATGPSGLLVVDLDVPKDNSSADAPDGAATFQALCERAGQAVPTTRRVRTASGGEHLYFTAPADGRLTNTAGTVGPLVDTRAWGGYVVAAGSIVPTGPYEAVGGPVAVSLPRWLQSILEPAPKPAQAPSMAVAGQSRRYADIALTNEMWNVASAQQGAREAALFRAARAVGRFVAWGDLPRHVVEQALQEAGETAGLPAAQCRSTLRSALNWSIAHNPRRREPA
;
A
#
# COMPACT_ATOMS: atom_id res chain seq x y z
N MET A 1 -8.50 15.70 -26.98
CA MET A 1 -9.46 14.68 -26.48
C MET A 1 -10.85 15.19 -26.80
N THR A 2 -11.64 14.37 -27.47
CA THR A 2 -12.97 14.68 -27.99
C THR A 2 -14.01 14.74 -26.87
N GLN A 3 -15.17 15.34 -27.13
CA GLN A 3 -16.31 15.40 -26.22
C GLN A 3 -16.78 13.98 -25.82
N ASP A 4 -16.63 13.02 -26.73
CA ASP A 4 -16.96 11.60 -26.50
C ASP A 4 -16.10 10.96 -25.42
N ALA A 5 -14.79 11.23 -25.40
CA ALA A 5 -13.89 10.70 -24.36
C ALA A 5 -14.24 11.22 -22.96
N ARG A 6 -14.68 12.47 -22.85
CA ARG A 6 -15.13 13.06 -21.59
C ARG A 6 -16.44 12.43 -21.09
N SER A 7 -17.38 12.20 -22.00
CA SER A 7 -18.65 11.53 -21.70
C SER A 7 -18.42 10.10 -21.23
N ALA A 8 -17.52 9.36 -21.86
CA ALA A 8 -17.15 8.01 -21.46
C ALA A 8 -16.53 7.95 -20.05
N LEU A 9 -15.63 8.89 -19.72
CA LEU A 9 -15.01 8.98 -18.38
C LEU A 9 -16.01 9.37 -17.30
N LEU A 10 -16.95 10.29 -17.59
CA LEU A 10 -18.05 10.60 -16.69
C LEU A 10 -18.94 9.39 -16.46
N SER A 11 -19.29 8.66 -17.51
CA SER A 11 -20.08 7.42 -17.41
C SER A 11 -19.37 6.37 -16.57
N ALA A 12 -18.06 6.19 -16.75
CA ALA A 12 -17.25 5.29 -15.94
C ALA A 12 -17.26 5.67 -14.44
N ALA A 13 -17.15 6.96 -14.12
CA ALA A 13 -17.20 7.46 -12.75
C ALA A 13 -18.57 7.24 -12.10
N LEU A 14 -19.66 7.54 -12.83
CA LEU A 14 -21.02 7.32 -12.35
C LEU A 14 -21.30 5.82 -12.16
N SER A 15 -20.89 4.97 -13.10
CA SER A 15 -21.05 3.52 -13.00
C SER A 15 -20.28 2.91 -11.82
N ALA A 16 -19.13 3.46 -11.45
CA ALA A 16 -18.42 3.06 -10.24
C ALA A 16 -19.19 3.52 -8.98
N ALA A 17 -19.70 4.74 -8.97
CA ALA A 17 -20.49 5.30 -7.85
C ALA A 17 -21.79 4.55 -7.61
N GLU A 18 -22.48 4.10 -8.67
CA GLU A 18 -23.69 3.26 -8.61
C GLU A 18 -23.43 1.92 -7.89
N ARG A 19 -22.19 1.42 -7.93
CA ARG A 19 -21.74 0.23 -7.17
C ARG A 19 -21.39 0.54 -5.71
N GLY A 20 -21.56 1.79 -5.26
CA GLY A 20 -21.13 2.26 -3.95
C GLY A 20 -19.63 2.57 -3.84
N TRP A 21 -18.93 2.64 -4.97
CA TRP A 21 -17.48 2.91 -4.96
C TRP A 21 -17.20 4.41 -5.02
N ALA A 22 -16.52 4.91 -4.02
CA ALA A 22 -16.17 6.32 -3.91
C ALA A 22 -15.08 6.69 -4.92
N VAL A 23 -15.39 7.60 -5.84
CA VAL A 23 -14.50 8.02 -6.92
C VAL A 23 -13.91 9.40 -6.70
N PHE A 24 -12.78 9.67 -7.31
CA PHE A 24 -12.13 10.98 -7.33
C PHE A 24 -11.37 11.15 -8.66
N PRO A 25 -11.13 12.40 -9.12
CA PRO A 25 -10.48 12.65 -10.39
C PRO A 25 -8.98 12.36 -10.35
N LEU A 26 -8.50 11.66 -11.37
CA LEU A 26 -7.09 11.55 -11.71
C LEU A 26 -6.76 12.49 -12.88
N ARG A 27 -5.53 12.96 -12.96
CA ARG A 27 -5.09 13.84 -14.05
C ARG A 27 -5.30 13.16 -15.41
N PRO A 28 -5.72 13.89 -16.43
CA PRO A 28 -5.85 13.35 -17.79
C PRO A 28 -4.58 12.62 -18.23
N GLY A 29 -4.73 11.43 -18.80
CA GLY A 29 -3.61 10.61 -19.25
C GLY A 29 -2.69 10.10 -18.12
N SER A 30 -3.10 10.15 -16.88
CA SER A 30 -2.24 9.81 -15.75
C SER A 30 -2.97 8.97 -14.70
N LYS A 31 -2.17 8.29 -13.85
CA LYS A 31 -2.66 7.57 -12.66
C LYS A 31 -2.68 8.48 -11.41
N ARG A 32 -2.15 9.72 -11.48
CA ARG A 32 -1.98 10.62 -10.33
C ARG A 32 -3.25 11.40 -10.01
N PRO A 33 -3.58 11.61 -8.71
CA PRO A 33 -4.71 12.46 -8.32
C PRO A 33 -4.63 13.85 -8.94
N ALA A 34 -5.76 14.35 -9.44
CA ALA A 34 -5.91 15.72 -9.97
C ALA A 34 -6.17 16.74 -8.85
N LEU A 35 -6.11 16.32 -7.60
CA LEU A 35 -6.37 17.12 -6.41
C LEU A 35 -5.08 17.72 -5.86
N HIS A 36 -5.19 18.89 -5.22
CA HIS A 36 -4.06 19.55 -4.57
C HIS A 36 -3.54 18.77 -3.35
N GLY A 37 -2.23 18.82 -3.13
CA GLY A 37 -1.59 18.29 -1.93
C GLY A 37 -1.76 19.22 -0.72
N GLU A 38 -1.25 18.80 0.44
CA GLU A 38 -1.35 19.57 1.68
C GLU A 38 -0.60 20.89 1.61
N THR A 39 0.61 20.89 1.04
CA THR A 39 1.46 22.08 0.89
C THR A 39 0.87 23.15 -0.01
N THR A 40 0.03 22.76 -0.98
CA THR A 40 -0.62 23.67 -1.95
C THR A 40 -2.11 23.83 -1.66
N CYS A 41 -2.55 23.45 -0.46
CA CYS A 41 -3.97 23.50 -0.08
C CYS A 41 -4.45 24.95 0.11
N PRO A 42 -5.49 25.41 -0.64
CA PRO A 42 -6.01 26.76 -0.51
C PRO A 42 -6.83 26.97 0.77
N ARG A 43 -7.05 25.93 1.58
CA ARG A 43 -7.85 25.98 2.82
C ARG A 43 -9.28 26.52 2.61
N THR A 44 -9.88 26.25 1.45
CA THR A 44 -11.25 26.67 1.11
C THR A 44 -12.14 25.47 0.78
N GLY A 45 -13.44 25.65 0.72
CA GLY A 45 -14.42 24.62 0.39
C GLY A 45 -14.29 23.39 1.30
N SER A 46 -14.11 22.22 0.73
CA SER A 46 -13.95 20.97 1.50
C SER A 46 -12.73 20.94 2.42
N CYS A 47 -11.78 21.86 2.25
CA CYS A 47 -10.56 21.97 3.05
C CYS A 47 -10.57 23.16 4.03
N ALA A 48 -11.70 23.85 4.21
CA ALA A 48 -11.79 25.04 5.07
C ALA A 48 -11.41 24.74 6.54
N ALA A 49 -11.81 23.58 7.06
CA ALA A 49 -11.47 23.13 8.42
C ALA A 49 -10.15 22.33 8.52
N GLY A 50 -9.36 22.28 7.44
CA GLY A 50 -8.12 21.53 7.36
C GLY A 50 -7.97 20.81 6.01
N HIS A 51 -6.72 20.44 5.66
CA HIS A 51 -6.48 19.72 4.42
C HIS A 51 -7.16 18.35 4.43
N ARG A 52 -7.95 18.08 3.39
CA ARG A 52 -8.56 16.75 3.15
C ARG A 52 -7.81 16.06 2.02
N LYS A 53 -7.31 14.87 2.31
CA LYS A 53 -6.63 14.00 1.32
C LYS A 53 -7.60 13.54 0.25
N TRP A 54 -7.10 13.03 -0.87
CA TRP A 54 -7.90 12.53 -1.98
C TRP A 54 -8.92 11.47 -1.52
N GLU A 55 -8.56 10.59 -0.61
CA GLU A 55 -9.42 9.55 -0.04
C GLU A 55 -10.65 10.13 0.69
N GLN A 56 -10.44 11.23 1.44
CA GLN A 56 -11.51 11.93 2.17
C GLN A 56 -12.41 12.78 1.24
N ARG A 57 -11.94 13.05 0.02
CA ARG A 57 -12.67 13.81 -1.00
C ARG A 57 -13.35 12.91 -2.03
N ALA A 58 -13.04 11.62 -2.05
CA ALA A 58 -13.72 10.64 -2.87
C ALA A 58 -15.22 10.61 -2.53
N THR A 59 -16.06 10.37 -3.52
CA THR A 59 -17.52 10.50 -3.38
C THR A 59 -18.27 9.52 -4.25
N THR A 60 -19.46 9.13 -3.82
CA THR A 60 -20.47 8.41 -4.61
C THR A 60 -21.61 9.33 -5.05
N ASP A 61 -21.58 10.63 -4.67
CA ASP A 61 -22.61 11.60 -5.03
C ASP A 61 -22.57 11.95 -6.53
N PRO A 62 -23.63 11.62 -7.30
CA PRO A 62 -23.65 11.84 -8.73
C PRO A 62 -23.58 13.32 -9.13
N GLN A 63 -24.09 14.23 -8.30
CA GLN A 63 -24.05 15.66 -8.59
C GLN A 63 -22.61 16.19 -8.50
N ARG A 64 -21.87 15.81 -7.47
CA ARG A 64 -20.46 16.15 -7.31
C ARG A 64 -19.60 15.53 -8.41
N ILE A 65 -19.89 14.30 -8.82
CA ILE A 65 -19.22 13.62 -9.93
C ILE A 65 -19.44 14.41 -11.22
N ARG A 66 -20.69 14.70 -11.59
CA ARG A 66 -21.02 15.50 -12.80
C ARG A 66 -20.33 16.85 -12.79
N ALA A 67 -20.39 17.57 -11.67
CA ALA A 67 -19.72 18.85 -11.49
C ALA A 67 -18.19 18.72 -11.69
N THR A 68 -17.55 17.69 -11.12
CA THR A 68 -16.11 17.49 -11.26
C THR A 68 -15.71 17.18 -12.70
N TRP A 69 -16.36 16.22 -13.36
CA TRP A 69 -16.04 15.83 -14.73
C TRP A 69 -16.51 16.85 -15.78
N SER A 70 -17.33 17.87 -15.38
CA SER A 70 -17.63 19.01 -16.24
C SER A 70 -16.40 19.91 -16.48
N HIS A 71 -15.38 19.86 -15.64
CA HIS A 71 -14.17 20.69 -15.75
C HIS A 71 -13.07 20.07 -16.62
N GLY A 72 -13.16 18.77 -16.97
CA GLY A 72 -12.14 18.15 -17.81
C GLY A 72 -12.29 16.63 -17.96
N PRO A 73 -11.49 16.03 -18.85
CA PRO A 73 -11.50 14.60 -19.13
C PRO A 73 -10.62 13.86 -18.11
N PHE A 74 -10.99 13.92 -16.84
CA PHE A 74 -10.27 13.27 -15.76
C PHE A 74 -10.41 11.75 -15.85
N ASN A 75 -9.30 11.02 -15.69
CA ASN A 75 -9.34 9.60 -15.39
C ASN A 75 -10.00 9.37 -14.02
N VAL A 76 -10.47 8.17 -13.78
CA VAL A 76 -11.26 7.82 -12.60
C VAL A 76 -10.40 7.02 -11.62
N GLY A 77 -10.22 7.55 -10.41
CA GLY A 77 -9.67 6.83 -9.27
C GLY A 77 -10.79 6.28 -8.39
N ILE A 78 -10.72 5.04 -7.97
CA ILE A 78 -11.61 4.44 -6.96
C ILE A 78 -10.83 4.35 -5.65
N ALA A 79 -11.28 5.04 -4.61
CA ALA A 79 -10.73 4.97 -3.27
C ALA A 79 -11.15 3.64 -2.62
N THR A 80 -10.23 2.68 -2.53
CA THR A 80 -10.56 1.30 -2.13
C THR A 80 -11.09 1.21 -0.71
N GLY A 81 -10.48 1.91 0.26
CA GLY A 81 -10.94 1.92 1.65
C GLY A 81 -12.38 2.42 1.82
N PRO A 82 -12.71 3.67 1.41
CA PRO A 82 -14.08 4.20 1.47
C PRO A 82 -15.12 3.41 0.67
N SER A 83 -14.66 2.63 -0.32
CA SER A 83 -15.52 1.78 -1.15
C SER A 83 -15.76 0.38 -0.55
N GLY A 84 -15.20 0.07 0.62
CA GLY A 84 -15.25 -1.26 1.20
C GLY A 84 -14.58 -2.33 0.33
N LEU A 85 -13.56 -1.93 -0.45
CA LEU A 85 -12.85 -2.81 -1.38
C LEU A 85 -11.46 -3.18 -0.87
N LEU A 86 -11.08 -4.41 -1.21
CA LEU A 86 -9.70 -4.81 -1.34
C LEU A 86 -9.47 -5.23 -2.80
N VAL A 87 -8.49 -4.62 -3.45
CA VAL A 87 -8.13 -4.98 -4.82
C VAL A 87 -6.76 -5.64 -4.81
N VAL A 88 -6.68 -6.84 -5.37
CA VAL A 88 -5.41 -7.52 -5.68
C VAL A 88 -4.93 -6.99 -7.01
N ASP A 89 -3.75 -6.42 -7.02
CA ASP A 89 -3.07 -5.79 -8.16
C ASP A 89 -1.98 -6.77 -8.63
N LEU A 90 -2.22 -7.40 -9.77
CA LEU A 90 -1.35 -8.40 -10.39
C LEU A 90 -0.52 -7.71 -11.46
N ASP A 91 0.74 -7.47 -11.15
CA ASP A 91 1.67 -6.80 -12.06
C ASP A 91 2.32 -7.78 -13.05
N VAL A 92 2.76 -7.24 -14.19
CA VAL A 92 3.63 -7.94 -15.14
C VAL A 92 5.09 -7.52 -14.93
N PRO A 93 6.07 -8.38 -15.23
CA PRO A 93 7.49 -8.02 -15.17
C PRO A 93 7.79 -6.80 -16.02
N LYS A 94 8.62 -5.88 -15.50
CA LYS A 94 8.97 -4.63 -16.23
C LYS A 94 10.09 -4.82 -17.25
N ASP A 95 10.88 -5.86 -17.10
CA ASP A 95 12.02 -6.15 -17.97
C ASP A 95 11.78 -7.44 -18.75
N ASN A 96 12.05 -7.40 -20.05
CA ASN A 96 12.03 -8.58 -20.94
C ASN A 96 13.18 -9.57 -20.67
N SER A 97 13.88 -9.44 -19.55
CA SER A 97 15.10 -10.19 -19.24
C SER A 97 14.90 -11.69 -18.95
N SER A 98 13.65 -12.13 -18.79
CA SER A 98 13.31 -13.56 -18.75
C SER A 98 11.86 -13.75 -19.21
N ALA A 99 11.71 -14.17 -20.47
CA ALA A 99 10.40 -14.51 -21.04
C ALA A 99 9.64 -15.59 -20.22
N ASP A 100 10.32 -16.30 -19.36
CA ASP A 100 9.79 -17.36 -18.51
C ASP A 100 9.54 -16.95 -17.05
N ALA A 101 9.77 -15.67 -16.68
CA ALA A 101 9.51 -15.24 -15.31
C ALA A 101 7.99 -15.18 -15.05
N PRO A 102 7.50 -15.84 -13.98
CA PRO A 102 6.08 -15.82 -13.66
C PRO A 102 5.64 -14.37 -13.36
N ASP A 103 4.52 -13.98 -13.96
CA ASP A 103 3.85 -12.72 -13.66
C ASP A 103 3.02 -12.81 -12.37
N GLY A 104 2.37 -11.70 -12.00
CA GLY A 104 1.49 -11.65 -10.84
C GLY A 104 0.30 -12.60 -10.95
N ALA A 105 -0.22 -12.84 -12.17
CA ALA A 105 -1.34 -13.74 -12.38
C ALA A 105 -0.94 -15.20 -12.12
N ALA A 106 0.20 -15.64 -12.65
CA ALA A 106 0.75 -16.97 -12.39
C ALA A 106 1.10 -17.16 -10.90
N THR A 107 1.68 -16.13 -10.27
CA THR A 107 1.96 -16.13 -8.83
C THR A 107 0.66 -16.28 -8.02
N PHE A 108 -0.37 -15.54 -8.33
CA PHE A 108 -1.65 -15.60 -7.63
C PHE A 108 -2.37 -16.93 -7.85
N GLN A 109 -2.31 -17.48 -9.07
CA GLN A 109 -2.84 -18.82 -9.36
C GLN A 109 -2.17 -19.89 -8.51
N ALA A 110 -0.84 -19.89 -8.42
CA ALA A 110 -0.09 -20.83 -7.59
C ALA A 110 -0.42 -20.70 -6.09
N LEU A 111 -0.76 -19.48 -5.63
CA LEU A 111 -1.23 -19.24 -4.26
C LEU A 111 -2.61 -19.84 -4.03
N CYS A 112 -3.54 -19.68 -4.98
CA CYS A 112 -4.86 -20.30 -4.91
C CYS A 112 -4.76 -21.83 -4.88
N GLU A 113 -3.93 -22.43 -5.74
CA GLU A 113 -3.70 -23.87 -5.78
C GLU A 113 -3.14 -24.41 -4.45
N ARG A 114 -2.17 -23.71 -3.86
CA ARG A 114 -1.64 -24.04 -2.52
C ARG A 114 -2.69 -23.94 -1.42
N ALA A 115 -3.65 -23.03 -1.56
CA ALA A 115 -4.77 -22.91 -0.64
C ALA A 115 -5.89 -23.93 -0.92
N GLY A 116 -5.74 -24.79 -1.93
CA GLY A 116 -6.77 -25.76 -2.36
C GLY A 116 -8.00 -25.08 -2.96
N GLN A 117 -7.85 -23.90 -3.55
CA GLN A 117 -8.93 -23.07 -4.08
C GLN A 117 -8.70 -22.75 -5.56
N ALA A 118 -9.79 -22.62 -6.31
CA ALA A 118 -9.73 -22.04 -7.66
C ALA A 118 -9.48 -20.53 -7.57
N VAL A 119 -8.94 -19.95 -8.65
CA VAL A 119 -8.86 -18.48 -8.78
C VAL A 119 -10.29 -17.90 -8.74
N PRO A 120 -10.60 -16.98 -7.82
CA PRO A 120 -11.94 -16.48 -7.64
C PRO A 120 -12.50 -15.80 -8.89
N THR A 121 -13.72 -16.15 -9.26
CA THR A 121 -14.49 -15.44 -10.30
C THR A 121 -15.05 -14.16 -9.70
N THR A 122 -14.33 -13.09 -9.86
CA THR A 122 -14.67 -11.76 -9.35
C THR A 122 -14.57 -10.71 -10.46
N ARG A 123 -14.94 -9.47 -10.15
CA ARG A 123 -14.74 -8.37 -11.10
C ARG A 123 -13.24 -8.20 -11.38
N ARG A 124 -12.92 -8.09 -12.68
CA ARG A 124 -11.55 -7.91 -13.16
C ARG A 124 -11.45 -6.69 -14.06
N VAL A 125 -10.33 -6.00 -13.93
CA VAL A 125 -9.95 -4.88 -14.81
C VAL A 125 -8.53 -5.14 -15.30
N ARG A 126 -8.36 -5.23 -16.61
CA ARG A 126 -7.03 -5.27 -17.23
C ARG A 126 -6.41 -3.89 -17.11
N THR A 127 -5.17 -3.82 -16.64
CA THR A 127 -4.43 -2.56 -16.55
C THR A 127 -3.78 -2.22 -17.90
N ALA A 128 -3.45 -0.95 -18.08
CA ALA A 128 -2.78 -0.46 -19.28
C ALA A 128 -1.36 -1.02 -19.50
N SER A 129 -0.78 -1.66 -18.48
CA SER A 129 0.53 -2.34 -18.53
C SER A 129 0.42 -3.84 -18.77
N GLY A 130 -0.79 -4.38 -18.96
CA GLY A 130 -1.04 -5.80 -19.22
C GLY A 130 -1.32 -6.64 -17.95
N GLY A 131 -1.17 -6.06 -16.76
CA GLY A 131 -1.56 -6.69 -15.50
C GLY A 131 -3.07 -6.69 -15.25
N GLU A 132 -3.51 -7.15 -14.09
CA GLU A 132 -4.93 -7.23 -13.74
C GLU A 132 -5.20 -6.75 -12.31
N HIS A 133 -6.32 -6.07 -12.12
CA HIS A 133 -6.93 -5.80 -10.82
C HIS A 133 -8.07 -6.79 -10.56
N LEU A 134 -8.02 -7.54 -9.46
CA LEU A 134 -9.10 -8.39 -8.97
C LEU A 134 -9.78 -7.69 -7.79
N TYR A 135 -11.08 -7.44 -7.90
CA TYR A 135 -11.83 -6.67 -6.91
C TYR A 135 -12.53 -7.61 -5.92
N PHE A 136 -12.33 -7.37 -4.63
CA PHE A 136 -13.00 -8.09 -3.55
C PHE A 136 -13.68 -7.10 -2.60
N THR A 137 -14.81 -7.52 -2.02
CA THR A 137 -15.40 -6.82 -0.88
C THR A 137 -14.53 -7.10 0.35
N ALA A 138 -14.04 -6.05 0.98
CA ALA A 138 -13.25 -6.14 2.20
C ALA A 138 -14.11 -6.61 3.39
N PRO A 139 -13.55 -7.34 4.36
CA PRO A 139 -14.27 -7.71 5.57
C PRO A 139 -14.68 -6.48 6.38
N ALA A 140 -15.87 -6.52 6.97
CA ALA A 140 -16.42 -5.42 7.74
C ALA A 140 -15.73 -5.22 9.11
N ASP A 141 -15.18 -6.29 9.66
CA ASP A 141 -14.59 -6.38 11.01
C ASP A 141 -13.08 -6.11 11.05
N GLY A 142 -12.47 -5.80 9.90
CA GLY A 142 -11.03 -5.55 9.81
C GLY A 142 -10.68 -4.40 8.87
N ARG A 143 -9.72 -3.57 9.28
CA ARG A 143 -9.18 -2.51 8.42
C ARG A 143 -7.89 -2.98 7.75
N LEU A 144 -8.03 -3.71 6.64
CA LEU A 144 -6.87 -4.07 5.81
C LEU A 144 -6.26 -2.82 5.17
N THR A 145 -4.95 -2.82 5.01
CA THR A 145 -4.19 -1.73 4.38
C THR A 145 -3.49 -2.22 3.12
N ASN A 146 -2.89 -1.30 2.38
CA ASN A 146 -2.10 -1.67 1.20
C ASN A 146 -0.92 -2.55 1.58
N THR A 147 -0.63 -3.51 0.73
CA THR A 147 0.62 -4.28 0.82
C THR A 147 1.37 -4.25 -0.52
N ALA A 148 2.67 -4.47 -0.47
CA ALA A 148 3.50 -4.64 -1.64
C ALA A 148 4.33 -5.92 -1.46
N GLY A 149 4.13 -6.90 -2.35
CA GLY A 149 4.84 -8.18 -2.33
C GLY A 149 4.58 -9.08 -1.11
N THR A 150 3.68 -8.71 -0.21
CA THR A 150 3.36 -9.50 1.00
C THR A 150 2.67 -10.82 0.66
N VAL A 151 1.81 -10.81 -0.33
CA VAL A 151 1.06 -11.99 -0.80
C VAL A 151 1.97 -12.86 -1.67
N GLY A 152 2.79 -12.24 -2.50
CA GLY A 152 3.76 -12.92 -3.37
C GLY A 152 4.40 -11.92 -4.34
N PRO A 153 5.43 -12.34 -5.11
CA PRO A 153 6.05 -11.51 -6.13
C PRO A 153 5.03 -11.00 -7.15
N LEU A 154 5.08 -9.71 -7.48
CA LEU A 154 4.18 -9.04 -8.43
C LEU A 154 2.69 -9.11 -8.04
N VAL A 155 2.40 -9.34 -6.75
CA VAL A 155 1.05 -9.35 -6.18
C VAL A 155 0.98 -8.33 -5.05
N ASP A 156 0.43 -7.16 -5.36
CA ASP A 156 0.18 -6.09 -4.42
C ASP A 156 -1.29 -6.07 -3.99
N THR A 157 -1.61 -5.40 -2.89
CA THR A 157 -2.99 -5.13 -2.52
C THR A 157 -3.24 -3.66 -2.30
N ARG A 158 -4.44 -3.20 -2.66
CA ARG A 158 -4.93 -1.84 -2.44
C ARG A 158 -6.21 -1.91 -1.60
N ALA A 159 -6.14 -1.33 -0.40
CA ALA A 159 -7.24 -1.29 0.57
C ALA A 159 -7.32 0.11 1.21
N TRP A 160 -7.42 0.25 2.53
CA TRP A 160 -7.39 1.55 3.18
C TRP A 160 -6.06 2.29 2.94
N GLY A 161 -6.17 3.56 2.53
CA GLY A 161 -5.01 4.38 2.11
C GLY A 161 -4.58 4.11 0.68
N GLY A 162 -5.31 3.29 -0.07
CA GLY A 162 -5.06 2.95 -1.46
C GLY A 162 -6.16 3.37 -2.42
N TYR A 163 -5.83 3.33 -3.70
CA TYR A 163 -6.77 3.49 -4.79
C TYR A 163 -6.33 2.69 -6.01
N VAL A 164 -7.27 2.45 -6.89
CA VAL A 164 -7.03 1.87 -8.21
C VAL A 164 -7.57 2.77 -9.31
N VAL A 165 -7.01 2.62 -10.51
CA VAL A 165 -7.53 3.28 -11.72
C VAL A 165 -8.71 2.46 -12.24
N ALA A 166 -9.85 3.10 -12.43
CA ALA A 166 -11.06 2.43 -12.89
C ALA A 166 -11.00 2.10 -14.39
N ALA A 167 -11.73 1.06 -14.77
CA ALA A 167 -12.01 0.77 -16.18
C ALA A 167 -12.64 1.98 -16.89
N GLY A 168 -12.30 2.18 -18.16
CA GLY A 168 -12.65 3.36 -18.96
C GLY A 168 -11.61 4.49 -18.89
N SER A 169 -10.69 4.46 -17.92
CA SER A 169 -9.55 5.39 -17.85
C SER A 169 -8.49 5.04 -18.89
N ILE A 170 -7.77 6.07 -19.39
CA ILE A 170 -6.74 5.92 -20.42
C ILE A 170 -5.45 6.60 -19.94
N VAL A 171 -4.34 5.90 -20.08
CA VAL A 171 -2.98 6.42 -19.82
C VAL A 171 -2.12 6.22 -21.06
N PRO A 172 -0.90 6.79 -21.17
CA PRO A 172 -0.08 6.67 -22.38
C PRO A 172 0.21 5.23 -22.82
N THR A 173 0.24 4.28 -21.87
CA THR A 173 0.49 2.85 -22.17
C THR A 173 -0.76 2.10 -22.63
N GLY A 174 -1.96 2.68 -22.51
CA GLY A 174 -3.21 2.05 -22.95
C GLY A 174 -4.41 2.33 -22.04
N PRO A 175 -5.54 1.70 -22.34
CA PRO A 175 -6.76 1.79 -21.53
C PRO A 175 -6.74 0.84 -20.32
N TYR A 176 -7.60 1.15 -19.36
CA TYR A 176 -8.03 0.23 -18.31
C TYR A 176 -9.37 -0.38 -18.72
N GLU A 177 -9.47 -1.70 -18.82
CA GLU A 177 -10.60 -2.39 -19.41
C GLU A 177 -11.26 -3.37 -18.44
N ALA A 178 -12.58 -3.35 -18.35
CA ALA A 178 -13.31 -4.39 -17.62
C ALA A 178 -13.29 -5.69 -18.44
N VAL A 179 -12.67 -6.75 -17.90
CA VAL A 179 -12.46 -8.02 -18.64
C VAL A 179 -13.16 -9.22 -18.03
N GLY A 180 -13.74 -9.10 -16.84
CA GLY A 180 -14.47 -10.21 -16.22
C GLY A 180 -15.24 -9.80 -14.99
N GLY A 181 -16.19 -10.66 -14.59
CA GLY A 181 -17.05 -10.57 -13.43
C GLY A 181 -17.87 -9.28 -13.32
N PRO A 182 -19.16 -9.36 -13.06
CA PRO A 182 -20.00 -8.17 -12.89
C PRO A 182 -19.81 -7.52 -11.51
N VAL A 183 -19.46 -8.31 -10.49
CA VAL A 183 -19.43 -7.89 -9.08
C VAL A 183 -18.11 -8.23 -8.39
N ALA A 184 -17.78 -7.48 -7.37
CA ALA A 184 -16.73 -7.83 -6.42
C ALA A 184 -17.31 -8.87 -5.45
N VAL A 185 -16.69 -10.05 -5.38
CA VAL A 185 -17.08 -11.10 -4.41
C VAL A 185 -16.36 -10.87 -3.08
N SER A 186 -16.80 -11.56 -2.03
CA SER A 186 -16.15 -11.49 -0.72
C SER A 186 -14.68 -11.92 -0.79
N LEU A 187 -13.82 -11.26 -0.03
CA LEU A 187 -12.41 -11.64 0.07
C LEU A 187 -12.28 -13.08 0.60
N PRO A 188 -11.57 -13.99 -0.10
CA PRO A 188 -11.35 -15.35 0.38
C PRO A 188 -10.65 -15.38 1.75
N ARG A 189 -11.10 -16.22 2.67
CA ARG A 189 -10.57 -16.30 4.04
C ARG A 189 -9.07 -16.58 4.09
N TRP A 190 -8.57 -17.45 3.20
CA TRP A 190 -7.15 -17.74 3.13
C TRP A 190 -6.32 -16.50 2.80
N LEU A 191 -6.81 -15.66 1.89
CA LEU A 191 -6.14 -14.41 1.51
C LEU A 191 -6.26 -13.36 2.62
N GLN A 192 -7.42 -13.27 3.27
CA GLN A 192 -7.62 -12.43 4.44
C GLN A 192 -6.61 -12.77 5.55
N SER A 193 -6.41 -14.05 5.84
CA SER A 193 -5.45 -14.49 6.89
C SER A 193 -3.99 -14.11 6.59
N ILE A 194 -3.61 -14.01 5.30
CA ILE A 194 -2.28 -13.52 4.91
C ILE A 194 -2.16 -12.01 5.13
N LEU A 195 -3.26 -11.28 4.91
CA LEU A 195 -3.30 -9.82 4.94
C LEU A 195 -3.61 -9.24 6.32
N GLU A 196 -4.21 -10.03 7.18
CA GLU A 196 -4.44 -9.62 8.56
C GLU A 196 -3.11 -9.41 9.29
N PRO A 197 -2.95 -8.30 10.00
CA PRO A 197 -1.81 -8.16 10.91
C PRO A 197 -1.80 -9.36 11.85
N ALA A 198 -0.64 -9.98 12.04
CA ALA A 198 -0.51 -11.00 13.07
C ALA A 198 -1.18 -10.50 14.36
N PRO A 199 -2.02 -11.31 15.02
CA PRO A 199 -2.69 -10.88 16.23
C PRO A 199 -1.64 -10.28 17.16
N LYS A 200 -1.82 -9.01 17.52
CA LYS A 200 -1.00 -8.42 18.57
C LYS A 200 -1.12 -9.37 19.75
N PRO A 201 -0.01 -9.92 20.26
CA PRO A 201 -0.10 -10.73 21.47
C PRO A 201 -0.94 -9.93 22.45
N ALA A 202 -2.00 -10.54 22.96
CA ALA A 202 -2.88 -9.92 23.94
C ALA A 202 -1.99 -9.22 24.96
N GLN A 203 -2.20 -7.93 25.16
CA GLN A 203 -1.41 -7.20 26.16
C GLN A 203 -1.64 -7.93 27.46
N ALA A 204 -0.67 -8.76 27.85
CA ALA A 204 -0.63 -9.28 29.20
C ALA A 204 -0.67 -8.07 30.14
N PRO A 205 -1.42 -8.10 31.24
CA PRO A 205 -1.49 -7.00 32.16
C PRO A 205 -0.07 -6.57 32.51
N SER A 206 0.20 -5.28 32.34
CA SER A 206 1.50 -4.65 32.49
C SER A 206 2.01 -4.84 33.92
N MET A 207 2.76 -5.92 34.14
CA MET A 207 3.82 -5.95 35.12
C MET A 207 5.13 -5.96 34.32
N ALA A 208 5.61 -4.77 33.99
CA ALA A 208 6.85 -4.57 33.26
C ALA A 208 8.02 -4.91 34.16
N VAL A 209 8.52 -6.12 34.01
CA VAL A 209 9.88 -6.45 34.42
C VAL A 209 10.79 -5.88 33.34
N ALA A 210 11.66 -4.95 33.71
CA ALA A 210 12.60 -4.26 32.78
C ALA A 210 13.41 -5.22 31.88
N GLY A 211 13.59 -6.48 32.27
CA GLY A 211 14.23 -7.52 31.49
C GLY A 211 13.42 -8.06 30.29
N GLN A 212 12.08 -7.94 30.30
CA GLN A 212 11.24 -8.43 29.18
C GLN A 212 11.21 -7.44 28.01
N SER A 213 11.23 -6.14 28.27
CA SER A 213 11.32 -5.09 27.25
C SER A 213 12.59 -5.24 26.42
N ARG A 214 13.73 -5.45 27.07
CA ARG A 214 15.02 -5.61 26.41
C ARG A 214 15.06 -6.87 25.55
N ARG A 215 14.58 -8.00 26.06
CA ARG A 215 14.53 -9.27 25.31
C ARG A 215 13.66 -9.17 24.06
N TYR A 216 12.53 -8.45 24.15
CA TYR A 216 11.68 -8.18 22.99
C TYR A 216 12.38 -7.28 21.96
N ALA A 217 13.11 -6.27 22.41
CA ALA A 217 13.87 -5.37 21.56
C ALA A 217 15.02 -6.09 20.85
N ASP A 218 15.71 -7.02 21.53
CA ASP A 218 16.76 -7.86 20.95
C ASP A 218 16.22 -8.78 19.85
N ILE A 219 15.05 -9.42 20.08
CA ILE A 219 14.38 -10.26 19.07
C ILE A 219 13.97 -9.42 17.86
N ALA A 220 13.42 -8.23 18.09
CA ALA A 220 13.03 -7.33 17.02
C ALA A 220 14.24 -6.90 16.17
N LEU A 221 15.37 -6.56 16.80
CA LEU A 221 16.61 -6.23 16.10
C LEU A 221 17.11 -7.41 15.25
N THR A 222 17.13 -8.62 15.81
CA THR A 222 17.54 -9.83 15.08
C THR A 222 16.68 -10.10 13.85
N ASN A 223 15.37 -9.95 13.95
CA ASN A 223 14.44 -10.13 12.84
C ASN A 223 14.69 -9.08 11.74
N GLU A 224 14.90 -7.82 12.12
CA GLU A 224 15.18 -6.76 11.15
C GLU A 224 16.55 -6.90 10.48
N MET A 225 17.58 -7.38 11.19
CA MET A 225 18.86 -7.74 10.60
C MET A 225 18.70 -8.80 9.50
N TRP A 226 17.92 -9.84 9.78
CA TRP A 226 17.65 -10.91 8.80
C TRP A 226 16.90 -10.37 7.57
N ASN A 227 15.89 -9.52 7.77
CA ASN A 227 15.12 -8.88 6.70
C ASN A 227 16.02 -8.01 5.80
N VAL A 228 17.00 -7.32 6.37
CA VAL A 228 17.96 -6.51 5.62
C VAL A 228 18.95 -7.38 4.86
N ALA A 229 19.55 -8.38 5.54
CA ALA A 229 20.57 -9.26 4.94
C ALA A 229 20.01 -10.09 3.77
N SER A 230 18.72 -10.46 3.82
CA SER A 230 18.03 -11.22 2.77
C SER A 230 17.40 -10.35 1.68
N ALA A 231 17.53 -9.02 1.74
CA ALA A 231 16.90 -8.11 0.79
C ALA A 231 17.51 -8.22 -0.63
N GLN A 232 16.64 -8.29 -1.63
CA GLN A 232 17.04 -8.38 -3.04
C GLN A 232 17.67 -7.08 -3.54
N GLN A 233 18.47 -7.18 -4.59
CA GLN A 233 19.05 -6.03 -5.27
C GLN A 233 17.94 -5.05 -5.71
N GLY A 234 18.15 -3.76 -5.47
CA GLY A 234 17.14 -2.71 -5.70
C GLY A 234 16.22 -2.43 -4.51
N ALA A 235 16.08 -3.37 -3.55
CA ALA A 235 15.26 -3.16 -2.35
C ALA A 235 16.09 -2.98 -1.05
N ARG A 236 17.41 -3.17 -1.11
CA ARG A 236 18.31 -3.25 0.04
C ARG A 236 18.32 -1.99 0.90
N GLU A 237 18.45 -0.82 0.28
CA GLU A 237 18.45 0.46 0.99
C GLU A 237 17.10 0.75 1.65
N ALA A 238 16.01 0.48 0.94
CA ALA A 238 14.66 0.62 1.48
C ALA A 238 14.40 -0.35 2.64
N ALA A 239 14.93 -1.57 2.59
CA ALA A 239 14.86 -2.52 3.69
C ALA A 239 15.65 -2.00 4.91
N LEU A 240 16.88 -1.55 4.71
CA LEU A 240 17.72 -0.96 5.77
C LEU A 240 17.05 0.26 6.42
N PHE A 241 16.47 1.15 5.61
CA PHE A 241 15.75 2.32 6.11
C PHE A 241 14.53 1.94 6.95
N ARG A 242 13.71 0.98 6.49
CA ARG A 242 12.55 0.49 7.24
C ARG A 242 12.96 -0.18 8.55
N ALA A 243 13.97 -1.05 8.51
CA ALA A 243 14.50 -1.73 9.68
C ALA A 243 14.97 -0.73 10.75
N ALA A 244 15.78 0.26 10.37
CA ALA A 244 16.26 1.29 11.27
C ALA A 244 15.12 2.12 11.88
N ARG A 245 14.07 2.43 11.11
CA ARG A 245 12.87 3.09 11.64
C ARG A 245 12.09 2.22 12.61
N ALA A 246 11.98 0.93 12.34
CA ALA A 246 11.25 -0.01 13.19
C ALA A 246 11.92 -0.19 14.55
N VAL A 247 13.25 -0.35 14.58
CA VAL A 247 14.01 -0.57 15.84
C VAL A 247 14.37 0.72 16.56
N GLY A 248 14.38 1.87 15.88
CA GLY A 248 14.73 3.16 16.45
C GLY A 248 13.86 3.59 17.64
N ARG A 249 12.63 3.10 17.73
CA ARG A 249 11.76 3.29 18.90
C ARG A 249 12.35 2.68 20.18
N PHE A 250 13.03 1.54 20.08
CA PHE A 250 13.68 0.90 21.22
C PHE A 250 14.92 1.66 21.69
N VAL A 251 15.57 2.34 20.75
CA VAL A 251 16.66 3.28 21.09
C VAL A 251 16.11 4.50 21.83
N ALA A 252 14.98 5.07 21.34
CA ALA A 252 14.32 6.20 22.00
C ALA A 252 13.85 5.87 23.42
N TRP A 253 13.39 4.64 23.64
CA TRP A 253 12.91 4.15 24.95
C TRP A 253 14.04 3.68 25.89
N GLY A 254 15.28 3.55 25.39
CA GLY A 254 16.42 3.08 26.17
C GLY A 254 16.53 1.56 26.27
N ASP A 255 15.70 0.81 25.54
CA ASP A 255 15.73 -0.67 25.55
C ASP A 255 16.96 -1.22 24.81
N LEU A 256 17.44 -0.51 23.76
CA LEU A 256 18.64 -0.84 22.98
C LEU A 256 19.61 0.33 22.91
N PRO A 257 20.92 0.11 23.11
CA PRO A 257 21.93 1.12 22.85
C PRO A 257 22.00 1.46 21.35
N ARG A 258 22.07 2.74 21.03
CA ARG A 258 22.09 3.20 19.63
C ARG A 258 23.24 2.57 18.81
N HIS A 259 24.45 2.53 19.38
CA HIS A 259 25.61 1.98 18.68
C HIS A 259 25.47 0.50 18.35
N VAL A 260 24.77 -0.30 19.20
CA VAL A 260 24.48 -1.72 18.93
C VAL A 260 23.55 -1.86 17.73
N VAL A 261 22.51 -1.02 17.63
CA VAL A 261 21.58 -1.04 16.51
C VAL A 261 22.27 -0.58 15.22
N GLU A 262 23.09 0.48 15.29
CA GLU A 262 23.85 0.98 14.14
C GLU A 262 24.82 -0.07 13.62
N GLN A 263 25.58 -0.72 14.48
CA GLN A 263 26.52 -1.78 14.10
C GLN A 263 25.80 -2.97 13.46
N ALA A 264 24.79 -3.52 14.14
CA ALA A 264 24.07 -4.71 13.70
C ALA A 264 23.38 -4.52 12.33
N LEU A 265 22.71 -3.39 12.13
CA LEU A 265 22.06 -3.08 10.85
C LEU A 265 23.05 -2.68 9.76
N GLN A 266 24.21 -2.08 10.11
CA GLN A 266 25.27 -1.83 9.14
C GLN A 266 25.84 -3.15 8.62
N GLU A 267 26.18 -4.10 9.50
CA GLU A 267 26.67 -5.44 9.12
C GLU A 267 25.67 -6.18 8.22
N ALA A 268 24.37 -6.13 8.55
CA ALA A 268 23.29 -6.70 7.74
C ALA A 268 23.19 -6.04 6.35
N GLY A 269 23.32 -4.70 6.28
CA GLY A 269 23.30 -3.95 5.02
C GLY A 269 24.51 -4.26 4.13
N GLU A 270 25.70 -4.35 4.73
CA GLU A 270 26.94 -4.73 4.03
C GLU A 270 26.88 -6.18 3.54
N THR A 271 26.33 -7.10 4.34
CA THR A 271 26.05 -8.48 3.95
C THR A 271 25.08 -8.56 2.74
N ALA A 272 24.08 -7.68 2.71
CA ALA A 272 23.20 -7.55 1.55
C ALA A 272 23.89 -6.93 0.32
N GLY A 273 25.11 -6.35 0.47
CA GLY A 273 25.88 -5.74 -0.61
C GLY A 273 25.69 -4.23 -0.75
N LEU A 274 25.27 -3.53 0.29
CA LEU A 274 25.28 -2.06 0.32
C LEU A 274 26.69 -1.55 0.71
N PRO A 275 27.16 -0.44 0.11
CA PRO A 275 28.41 0.20 0.54
C PRO A 275 28.29 0.73 1.98
N ALA A 276 29.36 0.58 2.79
CA ALA A 276 29.39 1.03 4.18
C ALA A 276 29.01 2.52 4.36
N ALA A 277 29.42 3.39 3.44
CA ALA A 277 29.08 4.81 3.46
C ALA A 277 27.55 5.04 3.29
N GLN A 278 26.91 4.28 2.42
CA GLN A 278 25.47 4.32 2.19
C GLN A 278 24.72 3.79 3.42
N CYS A 279 25.16 2.66 4.00
CA CYS A 279 24.60 2.13 5.24
C CYS A 279 24.60 3.18 6.34
N ARG A 280 25.76 3.82 6.62
CA ARG A 280 25.89 4.87 7.65
C ARG A 280 24.95 6.06 7.40
N SER A 281 24.83 6.52 6.16
CA SER A 281 23.95 7.64 5.81
C SER A 281 22.49 7.31 6.06
N THR A 282 22.04 6.15 5.57
CA THR A 282 20.66 5.64 5.71
C THR A 282 20.29 5.42 7.17
N LEU A 283 21.18 4.77 7.94
CA LEU A 283 20.97 4.51 9.37
C LEU A 283 20.84 5.80 10.17
N ARG A 284 21.75 6.76 9.93
CA ARG A 284 21.71 8.07 10.60
C ARG A 284 20.37 8.78 10.39
N SER A 285 19.93 8.85 9.15
CA SER A 285 18.67 9.50 8.79
C SER A 285 17.45 8.79 9.43
N ALA A 286 17.36 7.47 9.28
CA ALA A 286 16.22 6.69 9.73
C ALA A 286 16.12 6.62 11.27
N LEU A 287 17.25 6.42 11.97
CA LEU A 287 17.31 6.40 13.44
C LEU A 287 17.00 7.76 14.05
N ASN A 288 17.61 8.83 13.52
CA ASN A 288 17.33 10.19 14.02
C ASN A 288 15.84 10.52 13.88
N TRP A 289 15.24 10.19 12.74
CA TRP A 289 13.80 10.39 12.55
C TRP A 289 12.98 9.57 13.55
N SER A 290 13.31 8.28 13.71
CA SER A 290 12.55 7.40 14.61
C SER A 290 12.66 7.85 16.07
N ILE A 291 13.86 8.22 16.52
CA ILE A 291 14.09 8.71 17.89
C ILE A 291 13.29 9.99 18.16
N ALA A 292 13.27 10.92 17.19
CA ALA A 292 12.54 12.18 17.32
C ALA A 292 10.99 11.98 17.37
N HIS A 293 10.48 10.91 16.74
CA HIS A 293 9.03 10.66 16.66
C HIS A 293 8.52 9.61 17.66
N ASN A 294 9.39 9.08 18.53
CA ASN A 294 9.02 8.14 19.60
C ASN A 294 9.48 8.69 20.95
N PRO A 295 8.69 9.56 21.62
CA PRO A 295 9.07 10.10 22.92
C PRO A 295 9.25 8.97 23.94
N ARG A 296 10.16 9.19 24.90
CA ARG A 296 10.43 8.23 25.99
C ARG A 296 9.13 7.83 26.68
N ARG A 297 8.99 6.56 27.00
CA ARG A 297 7.91 6.10 27.89
C ARG A 297 8.03 6.89 29.20
N ARG A 298 6.95 7.59 29.58
CA ARG A 298 6.87 8.14 30.95
C ARG A 298 6.88 6.96 31.91
N GLU A 299 7.81 6.95 32.84
CA GLU A 299 7.72 6.04 34.00
C GLU A 299 6.40 6.32 34.70
N PRO A 300 5.62 5.28 35.04
CA PRO A 300 4.48 5.48 35.93
C PRO A 300 4.99 5.98 37.28
N ALA A 301 4.38 7.10 37.72
CA ALA A 301 4.65 7.66 39.03
C ALA A 301 4.16 6.71 40.14
#